data_8dbb7f1a1127bf994ee050731334316c
#
_entry.id   8dbb7f1a1127bf994ee050731334316c
#
_cell.length_a   1.000
_cell.length_b   1.000
_cell.length_c   1.000
_cell.angle_alpha   90.00
_cell.angle_beta   90.00
_cell.angle_gamma   90.00
#
_symmetry.space_group_name_H-M   'P 1'
#
loop_
_entity.id
_entity.type
_entity.pdbx_description
1 polymer ?
#
loop_
_entity_poly.entity_id
_entity_poly.type
_entity_poly.pdbx_seq_one_letter_code
_entity_poly.pdbx_strand_id
1 'polypeptide(L)'
;MRRISIERNTPLHACALAILCSMAVAGCVSKGTHTKTLTELEDAKKQSAQLQQQLAGLQQTLDQEAAQRKAAEQQAASLQSRLDGLEKENGQLNSDLTNVRSQIADLEQQSASGRASAQEEIAKLQKQASDLEANAARIAKEREQLRQEQSRLAATLEQERAAKEEEIKRLTRTQEDLSKSLQDEISKGNITIQQVRDRLTINMVDRVLFDSGQAQLKPAGVKVLKQVSDVLRTVTDKQIRIEGHTDNVPISVKLQDRFKTNWELSTARATTVVRYLIDQGSVDPQYLSAVGYADTHPLASNDSEEGRASNRRIEIVLYPKDLKEIAGQVETGTTASQ
;
A
#
# COMPACT_ATOMS: atom_id res chain seq x y z
N MET A 1 19.85 27.91 22.75
CA MET A 1 20.58 26.96 23.61
C MET A 1 19.61 26.34 24.61
N ARG A 2 19.22 25.11 24.38
CA ARG A 2 18.81 24.14 25.40
C ARG A 2 18.80 22.78 24.72
N ARG A 3 19.84 22.02 25.00
CA ARG A 3 19.95 20.59 24.64
C ARG A 3 19.01 19.81 25.54
N ILE A 4 18.11 19.04 24.97
CA ILE A 4 17.40 17.99 25.70
C ILE A 4 18.09 16.69 25.31
N SER A 5 18.89 16.19 26.26
CA SER A 5 19.41 14.82 26.20
C SER A 5 18.29 13.86 26.51
N ILE A 6 17.96 12.98 25.59
CA ILE A 6 17.12 11.81 25.86
C ILE A 6 18.07 10.66 26.15
N GLU A 7 18.14 10.31 27.41
CA GLU A 7 18.84 9.13 27.91
C GLU A 7 18.13 7.86 27.39
N ARG A 8 18.95 7.01 26.78
CA ARG A 8 18.59 5.62 26.50
C ARG A 8 18.63 4.85 27.82
N ASN A 9 17.49 4.41 28.28
CA ASN A 9 17.42 3.41 29.34
C ASN A 9 17.05 2.05 28.74
N THR A 10 18.00 1.16 28.65
CA THR A 10 17.87 -0.28 28.78
C THR A 10 18.42 -0.62 30.17
N PRO A 11 18.06 -1.68 30.86
CA PRO A 11 17.73 -2.99 30.36
C PRO A 11 16.60 -3.69 31.10
N LEU A 12 15.90 -4.56 30.46
CA LEU A 12 15.10 -5.57 31.14
C LEU A 12 15.98 -6.75 31.54
N HIS A 13 16.21 -6.82 32.83
CA HIS A 13 16.83 -7.98 33.44
C HIS A 13 15.84 -9.15 33.51
N ALA A 14 16.32 -10.28 33.08
CA ALA A 14 15.75 -11.58 33.28
C ALA A 14 15.35 -11.81 34.75
N CYS A 15 14.08 -12.09 35.01
CA CYS A 15 13.66 -12.79 36.20
C CYS A 15 13.37 -14.25 35.83
N ALA A 16 14.43 -15.07 35.93
CA ALA A 16 14.28 -16.49 36.08
C ALA A 16 13.85 -16.79 37.51
N LEU A 17 12.59 -17.10 37.73
CA LEU A 17 12.15 -17.71 38.97
C LEU A 17 11.85 -19.17 38.71
N ALA A 18 12.80 -20.00 39.05
CA ALA A 18 12.62 -21.42 39.22
C ALA A 18 11.72 -21.67 40.43
N ILE A 19 10.51 -22.14 40.22
CA ILE A 19 9.74 -22.78 41.27
C ILE A 19 9.69 -24.26 40.94
N LEU A 20 10.63 -25.01 41.56
CA LEU A 20 10.47 -26.42 41.79
C LEU A 20 9.35 -26.61 42.81
N CYS A 21 8.23 -27.11 42.40
CA CYS A 21 7.29 -27.74 43.29
C CYS A 21 6.90 -29.08 42.70
N SER A 22 7.58 -30.10 43.20
CA SER A 22 7.26 -31.50 42.99
C SER A 22 5.93 -31.83 43.66
N MET A 23 4.91 -32.09 42.86
CA MET A 23 3.79 -32.97 43.27
C MET A 23 3.48 -33.92 42.13
N ALA A 24 3.92 -35.12 42.29
CA ALA A 24 3.45 -36.26 41.51
C ALA A 24 1.98 -36.48 41.84
N VAL A 25 1.11 -36.05 40.92
CA VAL A 25 -0.24 -36.58 40.84
C VAL A 25 -0.32 -37.32 39.52
N ALA A 26 -0.27 -38.64 39.61
CA ALA A 26 -0.58 -39.51 38.50
C ALA A 26 -2.05 -39.36 38.15
N GLY A 27 -2.36 -38.34 37.35
CA GLY A 27 -3.61 -38.20 36.67
C GLY A 27 -3.50 -38.82 35.29
N CYS A 28 -4.17 -39.92 35.03
CA CYS A 28 -4.35 -40.47 33.71
C CYS A 28 -5.07 -39.44 32.84
N VAL A 29 -4.29 -38.59 32.18
CA VAL A 29 -4.83 -37.78 31.10
C VAL A 29 -5.21 -38.71 29.97
N SER A 30 -6.48 -38.78 29.64
CA SER A 30 -6.96 -39.65 28.57
C SER A 30 -6.23 -39.24 27.27
N LYS A 31 -5.84 -40.23 26.46
CA LYS A 31 -5.14 -40.03 25.20
C LYS A 31 -5.82 -38.99 24.31
N GLY A 32 -7.16 -38.85 24.43
CA GLY A 32 -7.95 -37.85 23.73
C GLY A 32 -7.77 -36.41 24.23
N THR A 33 -7.53 -36.19 25.52
CA THR A 33 -7.29 -34.85 26.09
C THR A 33 -5.89 -34.36 25.72
N HIS A 34 -4.90 -35.26 25.71
CA HIS A 34 -3.52 -34.92 25.34
C HIS A 34 -3.40 -34.57 23.84
N THR A 35 -4.07 -35.33 22.96
CA THR A 35 -4.13 -34.99 21.53
C THR A 35 -4.86 -33.66 21.28
N LYS A 36 -5.89 -33.34 22.05
CA LYS A 36 -6.63 -32.08 21.94
C LYS A 36 -5.78 -30.86 22.34
N THR A 37 -5.03 -30.95 23.43
CA THR A 37 -4.11 -29.90 23.86
C THR A 37 -2.91 -29.74 22.93
N LEU A 38 -2.43 -30.83 22.30
CA LEU A 38 -1.38 -30.74 21.28
C LEU A 38 -1.88 -30.02 20.01
N THR A 39 -3.07 -30.33 19.53
CA THR A 39 -3.68 -29.61 18.39
C THR A 39 -3.94 -28.15 18.71
N GLU A 40 -4.44 -27.83 19.90
CA GLU A 40 -4.62 -26.44 20.34
C GLU A 40 -3.29 -25.69 20.43
N LEU A 41 -2.21 -26.34 20.86
CA LEU A 41 -0.86 -25.75 20.87
C LEU A 41 -0.30 -25.53 19.47
N GLU A 42 -0.52 -26.46 18.54
CA GLU A 42 -0.11 -26.29 17.14
C GLU A 42 -0.88 -25.19 16.44
N ASP A 43 -2.18 -25.09 16.71
CA ASP A 43 -3.00 -24.01 16.16
C ASP A 43 -2.59 -22.64 16.74
N ALA A 44 -2.29 -22.55 18.03
CA ALA A 44 -1.75 -21.35 18.65
C ALA A 44 -0.38 -20.95 18.06
N LYS A 45 0.50 -21.92 17.78
CA LYS A 45 1.79 -21.66 17.11
C LYS A 45 1.60 -21.17 15.68
N LYS A 46 0.66 -21.75 14.91
CA LYS A 46 0.31 -21.27 13.56
C LYS A 46 -0.23 -19.85 13.60
N GLN A 47 -1.12 -19.56 14.53
CA GLN A 47 -1.70 -18.24 14.73
C GLN A 47 -0.63 -17.20 15.13
N SER A 48 0.31 -17.59 15.99
CA SER A 48 1.46 -16.75 16.36
C SER A 48 2.37 -16.44 15.16
N ALA A 49 2.67 -17.45 14.32
CA ALA A 49 3.45 -17.25 13.11
C ALA A 49 2.76 -16.32 12.09
N GLN A 50 1.45 -16.47 11.93
CA GLN A 50 0.65 -15.59 11.08
C GLN A 50 0.64 -14.13 11.59
N LEU A 51 0.47 -13.93 12.90
CA LEU A 51 0.56 -12.62 13.51
C LEU A 51 1.94 -11.98 13.33
N GLN A 52 3.00 -12.76 13.44
CA GLN A 52 4.36 -12.27 13.19
C GLN A 52 4.56 -11.84 11.73
N GLN A 53 4.00 -12.59 10.79
CA GLN A 53 4.04 -12.22 9.36
C GLN A 53 3.23 -10.95 9.07
N GLN A 54 2.06 -10.79 9.70
CA GLN A 54 1.26 -9.56 9.60
C GLN A 54 2.01 -8.35 10.20
N LEU A 55 2.64 -8.54 11.37
CA LEU A 55 3.47 -7.50 11.98
C LEU A 55 4.62 -7.08 11.07
N ALA A 56 5.32 -8.04 10.46
CA ALA A 56 6.40 -7.74 9.51
C ALA A 56 5.89 -6.96 8.28
N GLY A 57 4.73 -7.33 7.75
CA GLY A 57 4.08 -6.62 6.64
C GLY A 57 3.68 -5.19 7.00
N LEU A 58 3.08 -5.00 8.18
CA LEU A 58 2.73 -3.68 8.70
C LEU A 58 3.98 -2.82 8.93
N GLN A 59 5.04 -3.42 9.48
CA GLN A 59 6.31 -2.73 9.69
C GLN A 59 6.89 -2.22 8.37
N GLN A 60 6.90 -3.06 7.34
CA GLN A 60 7.38 -2.69 6.00
C GLN A 60 6.53 -1.56 5.39
N THR A 61 5.22 -1.54 5.66
CA THR A 61 4.33 -0.46 5.20
C THR A 61 4.65 0.86 5.89
N LEU A 62 4.81 0.81 7.22
CA LEU A 62 5.19 1.97 8.01
C LEU A 62 6.53 2.55 7.56
N ASP A 63 7.52 1.69 7.27
CA ASP A 63 8.82 2.13 6.79
C ASP A 63 8.74 2.81 5.42
N GLN A 64 7.88 2.31 4.53
CA GLN A 64 7.67 2.94 3.22
C GLN A 64 6.92 4.27 3.32
N GLU A 65 5.88 4.35 4.15
CA GLU A 65 5.18 5.61 4.40
C GLU A 65 6.10 6.63 5.08
N ALA A 66 6.93 6.18 6.02
CA ALA A 66 7.94 7.02 6.65
C ALA A 66 8.97 7.54 5.63
N ALA A 67 9.39 6.70 4.67
CA ALA A 67 10.29 7.11 3.59
C ALA A 67 9.64 8.12 2.64
N GLN A 68 8.38 7.91 2.26
CA GLN A 68 7.62 8.86 1.42
C GLN A 68 7.41 10.20 2.13
N ARG A 69 7.00 10.17 3.41
CA ARG A 69 6.90 11.38 4.25
C ARG A 69 8.22 12.13 4.30
N LYS A 70 9.31 11.42 4.57
CA LYS A 70 10.65 12.04 4.63
C LYS A 70 11.04 12.69 3.30
N ALA A 71 10.72 12.05 2.16
CA ALA A 71 10.96 12.62 0.84
C ALA A 71 10.12 13.89 0.60
N ALA A 72 8.84 13.88 0.95
CA ALA A 72 7.96 15.05 0.85
C ALA A 72 8.40 16.18 1.78
N GLU A 73 8.83 15.88 3.01
CA GLU A 73 9.40 16.86 3.94
C GLU A 73 10.70 17.48 3.40
N GLN A 74 11.57 16.69 2.78
CA GLN A 74 12.79 17.18 2.15
C GLN A 74 12.48 18.10 0.95
N GLN A 75 11.48 17.76 0.16
CA GLN A 75 11.05 18.59 -0.96
C GLN A 75 10.43 19.90 -0.46
N ALA A 76 9.59 19.87 0.56
CA ALA A 76 9.01 21.05 1.19
C ALA A 76 10.12 21.94 1.80
N ALA A 77 11.10 21.37 2.47
CA ALA A 77 12.24 22.12 3.01
C ALA A 77 13.09 22.77 1.90
N SER A 78 13.28 22.08 0.78
CA SER A 78 13.98 22.61 -0.39
C SER A 78 13.25 23.81 -1.00
N LEU A 79 11.93 23.70 -1.19
CA LEU A 79 11.09 24.80 -1.68
C LEU A 79 11.11 25.99 -0.71
N GLN A 80 11.03 25.74 0.59
CA GLN A 80 11.13 26.79 1.61
C GLN A 80 12.49 27.51 1.53
N SER A 81 13.59 26.77 1.42
CA SER A 81 14.92 27.37 1.28
C SER A 81 15.05 28.22 0.01
N ARG A 82 14.42 27.80 -1.09
CA ARG A 82 14.37 28.61 -2.32
C ARG A 82 13.56 29.89 -2.14
N LEU A 83 12.42 29.83 -1.46
CA LEU A 83 11.59 30.99 -1.13
C LEU A 83 12.38 31.99 -0.26
N ASP A 84 13.02 31.51 0.78
CA ASP A 84 13.85 32.34 1.66
C ASP A 84 15.01 33.01 0.89
N GLY A 85 15.63 32.25 -0.03
CA GLY A 85 16.66 32.78 -0.94
C GLY A 85 16.15 33.92 -1.83
N LEU A 86 15.01 33.72 -2.47
CA LEU A 86 14.37 34.70 -3.34
C LEU A 86 13.88 35.94 -2.54
N GLU A 87 13.40 35.75 -1.32
CA GLU A 87 13.03 36.86 -0.43
C GLU A 87 14.24 37.72 -0.08
N LYS A 88 15.38 37.10 0.23
CA LYS A 88 16.63 37.77 0.51
C LYS A 88 17.15 38.54 -0.73
N GLU A 89 17.14 37.89 -1.90
CA GLU A 89 17.55 38.54 -3.16
C GLU A 89 16.65 39.72 -3.51
N ASN A 90 15.34 39.59 -3.35
CA ASN A 90 14.38 40.69 -3.57
C ASN A 90 14.64 41.86 -2.60
N GLY A 91 14.94 41.54 -1.32
CA GLY A 91 15.33 42.55 -0.32
C GLY A 91 16.59 43.32 -0.72
N GLN A 92 17.60 42.58 -1.21
CA GLN A 92 18.84 43.22 -1.68
C GLN A 92 18.63 44.11 -2.91
N LEU A 93 17.89 43.60 -3.92
CA LEU A 93 17.59 44.34 -5.11
C LEU A 93 16.80 45.67 -4.81
N ASN A 94 15.86 45.60 -3.88
CA ASN A 94 15.13 46.81 -3.46
C ASN A 94 16.04 47.84 -2.76
N SER A 95 16.98 47.35 -1.95
CA SER A 95 18.00 48.18 -1.31
C SER A 95 18.90 48.86 -2.36
N ASP A 96 19.39 48.06 -3.31
CA ASP A 96 20.27 48.54 -4.39
C ASP A 96 19.52 49.59 -5.30
N LEU A 97 18.26 49.32 -5.59
CA LEU A 97 17.40 50.21 -6.33
C LEU A 97 17.20 51.57 -5.61
N THR A 98 17.01 51.54 -4.29
CA THR A 98 16.89 52.72 -3.46
C THR A 98 18.19 53.53 -3.46
N ASN A 99 19.32 52.86 -3.35
CA ASN A 99 20.65 53.46 -3.38
C ASN A 99 20.93 54.12 -4.73
N VAL A 100 20.64 53.43 -5.85
CA VAL A 100 20.79 53.99 -7.21
C VAL A 100 19.90 55.19 -7.42
N ARG A 101 18.67 55.18 -6.93
CA ARG A 101 17.76 56.33 -6.99
C ARG A 101 18.29 57.54 -6.20
N SER A 102 18.86 57.29 -5.03
CA SER A 102 19.50 58.33 -4.23
C SER A 102 20.69 58.96 -4.98
N GLN A 103 21.54 58.11 -5.60
CA GLN A 103 22.66 58.59 -6.40
C GLN A 103 22.23 59.42 -7.62
N ILE A 104 21.12 59.07 -8.29
CA ILE A 104 20.53 59.86 -9.38
C ILE A 104 20.11 61.25 -8.86
N ALA A 105 19.41 61.27 -7.72
CA ALA A 105 18.96 62.56 -7.14
C ALA A 105 20.16 63.45 -6.73
N ASP A 106 21.20 62.85 -6.15
CA ASP A 106 22.43 63.60 -5.77
C ASP A 106 23.15 64.16 -7.00
N LEU A 107 23.24 63.37 -8.10
CA LEU A 107 23.84 63.80 -9.36
C LEU A 107 23.02 64.88 -10.06
N GLU A 108 21.74 64.79 -10.05
CA GLU A 108 20.81 65.81 -10.54
C GLU A 108 21.01 67.17 -9.81
N GLN A 109 21.21 67.10 -8.47
CA GLN A 109 21.48 68.30 -7.65
C GLN A 109 22.88 68.91 -7.93
N GLN A 110 23.90 68.06 -8.15
CA GLN A 110 25.25 68.52 -8.43
C GLN A 110 25.45 69.04 -9.88
N SER A 111 24.56 68.66 -10.81
CA SER A 111 24.73 68.87 -12.24
C SER A 111 24.51 70.30 -12.72
N ALA A 112 24.37 71.27 -11.83
CA ALA A 112 24.32 72.69 -12.20
C ALA A 112 25.66 73.20 -12.80
N SER A 113 26.81 72.45 -12.65
CA SER A 113 28.15 72.91 -13.06
C SER A 113 28.91 72.01 -14.05
N GLY A 114 28.35 70.89 -14.53
CA GLY A 114 29.09 69.94 -15.42
C GLY A 114 28.16 69.07 -16.25
N ARG A 115 27.45 69.63 -17.20
CA ARG A 115 26.30 68.98 -17.88
C ARG A 115 26.56 67.76 -18.74
N ALA A 116 27.69 67.56 -19.34
CA ALA A 116 27.89 66.49 -20.33
C ALA A 116 28.22 65.15 -19.67
N SER A 117 29.17 65.07 -18.73
CA SER A 117 29.55 63.83 -18.03
C SER A 117 28.48 63.35 -17.01
N ALA A 118 27.77 64.32 -16.40
CA ALA A 118 26.66 64.01 -15.49
C ALA A 118 25.45 63.36 -16.20
N GLN A 119 25.15 63.79 -17.42
CA GLN A 119 24.08 63.21 -18.24
C GLN A 119 24.33 61.78 -18.62
N GLU A 120 25.58 61.41 -18.95
CA GLU A 120 25.96 60.04 -19.29
C GLU A 120 25.83 59.12 -18.04
N GLU A 121 26.28 59.61 -16.86
CA GLU A 121 26.18 58.87 -15.62
C GLU A 121 24.72 58.72 -15.17
N ILE A 122 23.90 59.76 -15.30
CA ILE A 122 22.45 59.68 -15.02
C ILE A 122 21.77 58.67 -15.94
N ALA A 123 22.08 58.67 -17.26
CA ALA A 123 21.54 57.71 -18.20
C ALA A 123 21.92 56.25 -17.84
N LYS A 124 23.18 56.02 -17.42
CA LYS A 124 23.64 54.72 -16.95
C LYS A 124 22.96 54.27 -15.69
N LEU A 125 22.84 55.15 -14.71
CA LEU A 125 22.12 54.85 -13.43
C LEU A 125 20.64 54.64 -13.66
N GLN A 126 19.97 55.38 -14.52
CA GLN A 126 18.59 55.18 -14.94
C GLN A 126 18.39 53.80 -15.58
N LYS A 127 19.31 53.38 -16.44
CA LYS A 127 19.28 52.06 -17.06
C LYS A 127 19.43 50.97 -15.98
N GLN A 128 20.39 51.10 -15.05
CA GLN A 128 20.57 50.17 -13.93
C GLN A 128 19.32 50.10 -13.06
N ALA A 129 18.70 51.23 -12.74
CA ALA A 129 17.44 51.27 -11.99
C ALA A 129 16.33 50.49 -12.68
N SER A 130 16.17 50.68 -14.00
CA SER A 130 15.18 49.98 -14.82
C SER A 130 15.46 48.46 -14.85
N ASP A 131 16.72 48.07 -15.00
CA ASP A 131 17.12 46.64 -14.99
C ASP A 131 16.84 45.99 -13.63
N LEU A 132 17.12 46.70 -12.53
CA LEU A 132 16.82 46.25 -11.17
C LEU A 132 15.30 46.13 -10.92
N GLU A 133 14.51 47.08 -11.39
CA GLU A 133 13.02 47.01 -11.31
C GLU A 133 12.48 45.80 -12.08
N ALA A 134 12.99 45.54 -13.28
CA ALA A 134 12.59 44.39 -14.10
C ALA A 134 12.94 43.06 -13.41
N ASN A 135 14.13 42.99 -12.80
CA ASN A 135 14.56 41.80 -12.05
C ASN A 135 13.71 41.59 -10.77
N ALA A 136 13.44 42.67 -10.03
CA ALA A 136 12.57 42.60 -8.86
C ALA A 136 11.15 42.10 -9.20
N ALA A 137 10.59 42.59 -10.31
CA ALA A 137 9.28 42.16 -10.81
C ALA A 137 9.28 40.68 -11.21
N ARG A 138 10.38 40.21 -11.88
CA ARG A 138 10.55 38.81 -12.25
C ARG A 138 10.61 37.89 -11.01
N ILE A 139 11.43 38.26 -10.03
CA ILE A 139 11.56 37.48 -8.77
C ILE A 139 10.24 37.46 -7.99
N ALA A 140 9.53 38.59 -7.93
CA ALA A 140 8.21 38.62 -7.27
C ALA A 140 7.22 37.66 -7.94
N LYS A 141 7.21 37.60 -9.28
CA LYS A 141 6.36 36.66 -10.02
C LYS A 141 6.75 35.21 -9.78
N GLU A 142 8.03 34.89 -9.80
CA GLU A 142 8.53 33.53 -9.56
C GLU A 142 8.18 33.07 -8.12
N ARG A 143 8.36 33.94 -7.13
CA ARG A 143 7.96 33.66 -5.75
C ARG A 143 6.49 33.34 -5.62
N GLU A 144 5.63 34.09 -6.28
CA GLU A 144 4.19 33.84 -6.25
C GLU A 144 3.82 32.51 -6.92
N GLN A 145 4.46 32.19 -8.04
CA GLN A 145 4.29 30.90 -8.71
C GLN A 145 4.70 29.72 -7.81
N LEU A 146 5.85 29.82 -7.14
CA LEU A 146 6.31 28.79 -6.22
C LEU A 146 5.38 28.62 -5.00
N ARG A 147 4.81 29.69 -4.48
CA ARG A 147 3.81 29.61 -3.39
C ARG A 147 2.54 28.91 -3.85
N GLN A 148 2.08 29.20 -5.06
CA GLN A 148 0.90 28.52 -5.62
C GLN A 148 1.17 27.03 -5.86
N GLU A 149 2.35 26.68 -6.38
CA GLU A 149 2.76 25.30 -6.58
C GLU A 149 2.85 24.55 -5.25
N GLN A 150 3.46 25.14 -4.24
CA GLN A 150 3.54 24.57 -2.89
C GLN A 150 2.14 24.32 -2.31
N SER A 151 1.24 25.29 -2.44
CA SER A 151 -0.15 25.15 -1.96
C SER A 151 -0.91 24.02 -2.70
N ARG A 152 -0.73 23.93 -4.02
CA ARG A 152 -1.33 22.84 -4.82
C ARG A 152 -0.80 21.49 -4.41
N LEU A 153 0.51 21.36 -4.25
CA LEU A 153 1.14 20.11 -3.84
C LEU A 153 0.66 19.66 -2.46
N ALA A 154 0.57 20.59 -1.51
CA ALA A 154 0.05 20.31 -0.17
C ALA A 154 -1.42 19.84 -0.22
N ALA A 155 -2.26 20.50 -1.02
CA ALA A 155 -3.66 20.09 -1.19
C ALA A 155 -3.80 18.71 -1.85
N THR A 156 -2.96 18.40 -2.86
CA THR A 156 -2.96 17.10 -3.53
C THR A 156 -2.55 15.99 -2.56
N LEU A 157 -1.48 16.19 -1.78
CA LEU A 157 -1.02 15.25 -0.78
C LEU A 157 -2.11 14.94 0.28
N GLU A 158 -2.82 15.97 0.72
CA GLU A 158 -3.90 15.78 1.70
C GLU A 158 -5.08 14.99 1.09
N GLN A 159 -5.44 15.27 -0.16
CA GLN A 159 -6.46 14.51 -0.88
C GLN A 159 -6.07 13.05 -1.07
N GLU A 160 -4.83 12.77 -1.47
CA GLU A 160 -4.34 11.40 -1.62
C GLU A 160 -4.34 10.65 -0.29
N ARG A 161 -3.97 11.31 0.80
CA ARG A 161 -4.00 10.71 2.15
C ARG A 161 -5.42 10.37 2.58
N ALA A 162 -6.35 11.31 2.40
CA ALA A 162 -7.76 11.10 2.73
C ALA A 162 -8.37 9.96 1.89
N ALA A 163 -8.05 9.90 0.59
CA ALA A 163 -8.52 8.85 -0.30
C ALA A 163 -7.99 7.46 0.13
N LYS A 164 -6.69 7.36 0.45
CA LYS A 164 -6.08 6.11 0.94
C LYS A 164 -6.66 5.67 2.28
N GLU A 165 -6.90 6.60 3.20
CA GLU A 165 -7.49 6.28 4.50
C GLU A 165 -8.92 5.74 4.33
N GLU A 166 -9.71 6.32 3.46
CA GLU A 166 -11.05 5.83 3.17
C GLU A 166 -11.02 4.45 2.48
N GLU A 167 -10.06 4.23 1.60
CA GLU A 167 -9.84 2.93 0.95
C GLU A 167 -9.50 1.84 1.96
N ILE A 168 -8.60 2.13 2.91
CA ILE A 168 -8.25 1.21 3.99
C ILE A 168 -9.48 0.91 4.86
N LYS A 169 -10.26 1.91 5.21
CA LYS A 169 -11.51 1.73 5.98
C LYS A 169 -12.50 0.80 5.26
N ARG A 170 -12.67 0.95 3.95
CA ARG A 170 -13.55 0.06 3.16
C ARG A 170 -13.05 -1.37 3.15
N LEU A 171 -11.76 -1.59 2.94
CA LEU A 171 -11.17 -2.94 3.00
C LEU A 171 -11.31 -3.57 4.38
N THR A 172 -11.11 -2.79 5.44
CA THR A 172 -11.29 -3.27 6.82
C THR A 172 -12.73 -3.72 7.06
N ARG A 173 -13.73 -2.95 6.61
CA ARG A 173 -15.14 -3.37 6.67
C ARG A 173 -15.38 -4.65 5.88
N THR A 174 -14.87 -4.73 4.65
CA THR A 174 -14.98 -5.95 3.83
C THR A 174 -14.35 -7.15 4.53
N GLN A 175 -13.20 -6.98 5.18
CA GLN A 175 -12.54 -8.01 5.98
C GLN A 175 -13.42 -8.44 7.17
N GLU A 176 -14.00 -7.49 7.88
CA GLU A 176 -14.89 -7.77 9.03
C GLU A 176 -16.13 -8.54 8.59
N ASP A 177 -16.77 -8.12 7.49
CA ASP A 177 -17.97 -8.80 6.94
C ASP A 177 -17.64 -10.23 6.48
N LEU A 178 -16.51 -10.41 5.79
CA LEU A 178 -16.02 -11.74 5.41
C LEU A 178 -15.69 -12.59 6.63
N SER A 179 -14.99 -12.04 7.63
CA SER A 179 -14.63 -12.74 8.85
C SER A 179 -15.88 -13.21 9.61
N LYS A 180 -16.89 -12.34 9.70
CA LYS A 180 -18.17 -12.66 10.32
C LYS A 180 -18.92 -13.75 9.55
N SER A 181 -18.99 -13.63 8.21
CA SER A 181 -19.69 -14.60 7.37
C SER A 181 -19.02 -15.97 7.35
N LEU A 182 -17.71 -16.02 7.50
CA LEU A 182 -16.88 -17.24 7.38
C LEU A 182 -16.33 -17.73 8.73
N GLN A 183 -16.85 -17.22 9.85
CA GLN A 183 -16.35 -17.51 11.20
C GLN A 183 -16.19 -19.02 11.49
N ASP A 184 -17.15 -19.83 11.06
CA ASP A 184 -17.13 -21.27 11.28
C ASP A 184 -15.96 -21.94 10.53
N GLU A 185 -15.71 -21.53 9.30
CA GLU A 185 -14.63 -22.10 8.48
C GLU A 185 -13.25 -21.56 8.87
N ILE A 186 -13.18 -20.31 9.35
CA ILE A 186 -11.98 -19.74 9.95
C ILE A 186 -11.62 -20.51 11.23
N SER A 187 -12.60 -20.78 12.09
CA SER A 187 -12.40 -21.52 13.35
C SER A 187 -11.92 -22.95 13.13
N LYS A 188 -12.26 -23.56 11.99
CA LYS A 188 -11.78 -24.91 11.58
C LYS A 188 -10.39 -24.85 10.92
N GLY A 189 -9.82 -23.67 10.71
CA GLY A 189 -8.55 -23.49 9.99
C GLY A 189 -8.64 -23.76 8.48
N ASN A 190 -9.84 -23.73 7.92
CA ASN A 190 -10.09 -23.95 6.49
C ASN A 190 -9.92 -22.68 5.66
N ILE A 191 -10.10 -21.53 6.28
CA ILE A 191 -10.02 -20.21 5.65
C ILE A 191 -9.21 -19.27 6.53
N THR A 192 -8.37 -18.45 5.90
CA THR A 192 -7.72 -17.31 6.55
C THR A 192 -7.94 -16.06 5.73
N ILE A 193 -8.15 -14.93 6.40
CA ILE A 193 -8.35 -13.63 5.77
C ILE A 193 -7.25 -12.72 6.26
N GLN A 194 -6.52 -12.10 5.33
CA GLN A 194 -5.38 -11.24 5.62
C GLN A 194 -5.51 -9.94 4.83
N GLN A 195 -5.38 -8.82 5.53
CA GLN A 195 -5.27 -7.51 4.88
C GLN A 195 -3.84 -7.01 5.03
N VAL A 196 -3.21 -6.67 3.90
CA VAL A 196 -1.89 -6.05 3.87
C VAL A 196 -1.98 -4.84 2.95
N ARG A 197 -1.87 -3.65 3.54
CA ARG A 197 -2.07 -2.37 2.83
C ARG A 197 -3.47 -2.26 2.20
N ASP A 198 -3.50 -2.05 0.91
CA ASP A 198 -4.68 -1.93 0.04
C ASP A 198 -5.12 -3.25 -0.60
N ARG A 199 -4.54 -4.36 -0.13
CA ARG A 199 -4.83 -5.71 -0.61
C ARG A 199 -5.48 -6.55 0.48
N LEU A 200 -6.57 -7.23 0.14
CA LEU A 200 -7.22 -8.20 0.98
C LEU A 200 -7.11 -9.58 0.31
N THR A 201 -6.59 -10.56 1.03
CA THR A 201 -6.44 -11.93 0.54
C THR A 201 -7.26 -12.88 1.40
N ILE A 202 -8.08 -13.69 0.76
CA ILE A 202 -8.84 -14.78 1.37
C ILE A 202 -8.19 -16.08 0.91
N ASN A 203 -7.53 -16.78 1.82
CA ASN A 203 -6.96 -18.10 1.56
C ASN A 203 -7.95 -19.18 1.94
N MET A 204 -8.23 -20.09 1.03
CA MET A 204 -9.10 -21.25 1.24
C MET A 204 -8.34 -22.53 0.94
N VAL A 205 -8.23 -23.42 1.91
CA VAL A 205 -7.62 -24.72 1.71
C VAL A 205 -8.42 -25.52 0.69
N ASP A 206 -7.72 -26.12 -0.27
CA ASP A 206 -8.27 -26.88 -1.42
C ASP A 206 -9.35 -27.89 -1.02
N ARG A 207 -9.12 -28.68 0.02
CA ARG A 207 -10.04 -29.71 0.51
C ARG A 207 -11.45 -29.22 0.85
N VAL A 208 -11.62 -27.91 1.08
CA VAL A 208 -12.95 -27.30 1.32
C VAL A 208 -13.71 -27.20 0.04
N LEU A 209 -13.04 -26.82 -1.04
CA LEU A 209 -13.66 -26.51 -2.33
C LEU A 209 -13.76 -27.71 -3.26
N PHE A 210 -12.74 -28.60 -3.26
CA PHE A 210 -12.56 -29.64 -4.26
C PHE A 210 -12.26 -31.01 -3.63
N ASP A 211 -12.55 -32.06 -4.37
CA ASP A 211 -11.99 -33.37 -4.09
C ASP A 211 -10.58 -33.51 -4.70
N SER A 212 -9.81 -34.47 -4.21
CA SER A 212 -8.44 -34.71 -4.66
C SER A 212 -8.39 -34.89 -6.18
N GLY A 213 -7.53 -34.13 -6.86
CA GLY A 213 -7.38 -34.16 -8.32
C GLY A 213 -8.60 -33.66 -9.11
N GLN A 214 -9.60 -33.10 -8.48
CA GLN A 214 -10.76 -32.54 -9.16
C GLN A 214 -10.69 -31.01 -9.21
N ALA A 215 -11.36 -30.45 -10.22
CA ALA A 215 -11.63 -29.01 -10.33
C ALA A 215 -13.13 -28.71 -10.24
N GLN A 216 -13.98 -29.69 -9.92
CA GLN A 216 -15.39 -29.51 -9.69
C GLN A 216 -15.66 -29.17 -8.23
N LEU A 217 -16.47 -28.17 -7.97
CA LEU A 217 -16.82 -27.74 -6.62
C LEU A 217 -17.64 -28.80 -5.87
N LYS A 218 -17.29 -29.01 -4.62
CA LYS A 218 -18.05 -29.81 -3.66
C LYS A 218 -19.24 -29.00 -3.12
N PRO A 219 -20.31 -29.66 -2.63
CA PRO A 219 -21.40 -28.95 -1.96
C PRO A 219 -20.96 -28.04 -0.81
N ALA A 220 -19.95 -28.47 -0.03
CA ALA A 220 -19.36 -27.64 1.03
C ALA A 220 -18.67 -26.39 0.47
N GLY A 221 -17.92 -26.54 -0.63
CA GLY A 221 -17.28 -25.43 -1.32
C GLY A 221 -18.28 -24.42 -1.90
N VAL A 222 -19.37 -24.93 -2.48
CA VAL A 222 -20.47 -24.08 -2.96
C VAL A 222 -21.05 -23.23 -1.84
N LYS A 223 -21.27 -23.81 -0.65
CA LYS A 223 -21.77 -23.07 0.53
C LYS A 223 -20.83 -21.94 0.93
N VAL A 224 -19.53 -22.22 0.99
CA VAL A 224 -18.49 -21.23 1.35
C VAL A 224 -18.41 -20.13 0.29
N LEU A 225 -18.34 -20.51 -1.00
CA LEU A 225 -18.25 -19.54 -2.10
C LEU A 225 -19.51 -18.66 -2.18
N LYS A 226 -20.67 -19.18 -1.78
CA LYS A 226 -21.89 -18.36 -1.66
C LYS A 226 -21.72 -17.25 -0.64
N GLN A 227 -21.21 -17.56 0.55
CA GLN A 227 -20.95 -16.56 1.59
C GLN A 227 -19.92 -15.52 1.15
N VAL A 228 -18.86 -15.96 0.48
CA VAL A 228 -17.85 -15.06 -0.11
C VAL A 228 -18.47 -14.16 -1.16
N SER A 229 -19.23 -14.71 -2.09
CA SER A 229 -19.86 -13.94 -3.18
C SER A 229 -20.86 -12.91 -2.67
N ASP A 230 -21.61 -13.22 -1.61
CA ASP A 230 -22.55 -12.28 -0.99
C ASP A 230 -21.87 -10.99 -0.52
N VAL A 231 -20.60 -11.06 -0.12
CA VAL A 231 -19.79 -9.88 0.22
C VAL A 231 -19.14 -9.29 -1.05
N LEU A 232 -18.51 -10.13 -1.89
CA LEU A 232 -17.75 -9.65 -3.05
C LEU A 232 -18.60 -8.91 -4.09
N ARG A 233 -19.87 -9.25 -4.26
CA ARG A 233 -20.78 -8.54 -5.18
C ARG A 233 -20.98 -7.06 -4.84
N THR A 234 -20.71 -6.66 -3.62
CA THR A 234 -20.78 -5.25 -3.18
C THR A 234 -19.48 -4.48 -3.41
N VAL A 235 -18.40 -5.17 -3.74
CA VAL A 235 -17.07 -4.60 -3.95
C VAL A 235 -16.91 -4.27 -5.43
N THR A 236 -17.14 -3.01 -5.81
CA THR A 236 -17.11 -2.54 -7.20
C THR A 236 -15.88 -1.69 -7.54
N ASP A 237 -15.08 -1.35 -6.53
CA ASP A 237 -13.91 -0.49 -6.63
C ASP A 237 -12.57 -1.25 -6.65
N LYS A 238 -12.60 -2.59 -6.66
CA LYS A 238 -11.44 -3.47 -6.68
C LYS A 238 -11.44 -4.40 -7.87
N GLN A 239 -10.26 -4.87 -8.24
CA GLN A 239 -10.09 -6.07 -9.05
C GLN A 239 -10.00 -7.28 -8.12
N ILE A 240 -10.57 -8.39 -8.55
CA ILE A 240 -10.62 -9.63 -7.79
C ILE A 240 -9.91 -10.70 -8.61
N ARG A 241 -8.78 -11.17 -8.13
CA ARG A 241 -8.01 -12.22 -8.78
C ARG A 241 -8.13 -13.51 -7.98
N ILE A 242 -8.52 -14.57 -8.67
CA ILE A 242 -8.60 -15.92 -8.13
C ILE A 242 -7.32 -16.66 -8.50
N GLU A 243 -6.55 -17.03 -7.52
CA GLU A 243 -5.26 -17.69 -7.69
C GLU A 243 -5.35 -19.15 -7.23
N GLY A 244 -5.01 -20.07 -8.13
CA GLY A 244 -4.97 -21.50 -7.84
C GLY A 244 -3.54 -21.95 -7.56
N HIS A 245 -3.35 -22.68 -6.46
CA HIS A 245 -2.06 -23.24 -6.06
C HIS A 245 -2.16 -24.73 -5.80
N THR A 246 -1.06 -25.44 -6.02
CA THR A 246 -0.91 -26.86 -5.69
C THR A 246 0.29 -27.06 -4.77
N ASP A 247 0.44 -28.27 -4.27
CA ASP A 247 1.72 -28.75 -3.78
C ASP A 247 2.64 -29.17 -4.95
N ASN A 248 3.84 -29.66 -4.63
CA ASN A 248 4.82 -30.13 -5.61
C ASN A 248 4.62 -31.58 -6.05
N VAL A 249 3.55 -32.25 -5.62
CA VAL A 249 3.28 -33.64 -6.03
C VAL A 249 2.81 -33.64 -7.49
N PRO A 250 3.45 -34.42 -8.37
CA PRO A 250 3.02 -34.49 -9.77
C PRO A 250 1.61 -35.07 -9.91
N ILE A 251 0.91 -34.65 -10.95
CA ILE A 251 -0.40 -35.19 -11.28
C ILE A 251 -0.32 -36.70 -11.53
N SER A 252 -1.20 -37.47 -10.89
CA SER A 252 -1.23 -38.91 -11.05
C SER A 252 -1.57 -39.31 -12.48
N VAL A 253 -1.04 -40.44 -12.97
CA VAL A 253 -1.24 -40.97 -14.32
C VAL A 253 -2.73 -41.02 -14.69
N LYS A 254 -3.61 -41.37 -13.74
CA LYS A 254 -5.06 -41.46 -13.95
C LYS A 254 -5.75 -40.13 -14.27
N LEU A 255 -5.10 -39.03 -13.94
CA LEU A 255 -5.64 -37.69 -14.13
C LEU A 255 -4.97 -36.92 -15.27
N GLN A 256 -3.88 -37.47 -15.86
CA GLN A 256 -3.10 -36.81 -16.92
C GLN A 256 -3.90 -36.55 -18.20
N ASP A 257 -4.95 -37.32 -18.47
CA ASP A 257 -5.85 -37.06 -19.59
C ASP A 257 -6.67 -35.77 -19.40
N ARG A 258 -6.88 -35.35 -18.15
CA ARG A 258 -7.62 -34.13 -17.81
C ARG A 258 -6.69 -32.96 -17.49
N PHE A 259 -5.64 -33.22 -16.75
CA PHE A 259 -4.66 -32.24 -16.31
C PHE A 259 -3.26 -32.83 -16.48
N LYS A 260 -2.49 -32.30 -17.42
CA LYS A 260 -1.13 -32.79 -17.69
C LYS A 260 -0.18 -32.48 -16.54
N THR A 261 -0.29 -31.31 -15.98
CA THR A 261 0.56 -30.80 -14.89
C THR A 261 -0.25 -30.07 -13.82
N ASN A 262 0.39 -29.65 -12.78
CA ASN A 262 -0.18 -28.81 -11.73
C ASN A 262 -0.63 -27.42 -12.25
N TRP A 263 -0.08 -26.98 -13.39
CA TRP A 263 -0.50 -25.72 -14.03
C TRP A 263 -1.95 -25.80 -14.53
N GLU A 264 -2.30 -26.84 -15.25
CA GLU A 264 -3.66 -27.03 -15.76
C GLU A 264 -4.66 -27.22 -14.61
N LEU A 265 -4.28 -27.99 -13.58
CA LEU A 265 -5.15 -28.24 -12.43
C LEU A 265 -5.41 -26.94 -11.66
N SER A 266 -4.37 -26.20 -11.33
CA SER A 266 -4.50 -24.93 -10.57
C SER A 266 -5.31 -23.87 -11.35
N THR A 267 -5.05 -23.75 -12.66
CA THR A 267 -5.81 -22.84 -13.55
C THR A 267 -7.27 -23.26 -13.67
N ALA A 268 -7.55 -24.54 -13.85
CA ALA A 268 -8.92 -25.05 -13.95
C ALA A 268 -9.72 -24.80 -12.66
N ARG A 269 -9.09 -24.95 -11.50
CA ARG A 269 -9.72 -24.68 -10.20
C ARG A 269 -10.01 -23.18 -10.01
N ALA A 270 -9.04 -22.32 -10.34
CA ALA A 270 -9.24 -20.88 -10.30
C ALA A 270 -10.39 -20.44 -11.23
N THR A 271 -10.40 -20.96 -12.46
CA THR A 271 -11.47 -20.69 -13.43
C THR A 271 -12.84 -21.19 -12.96
N THR A 272 -12.89 -22.35 -12.30
CA THR A 272 -14.15 -22.88 -11.74
C THR A 272 -14.70 -21.97 -10.67
N VAL A 273 -13.86 -21.43 -9.80
CA VAL A 273 -14.26 -20.45 -8.78
C VAL A 273 -14.75 -19.16 -9.45
N VAL A 274 -14.03 -18.62 -10.44
CA VAL A 274 -14.48 -17.43 -11.20
C VAL A 274 -15.86 -17.67 -11.81
N ARG A 275 -16.07 -18.79 -12.49
CA ARG A 275 -17.38 -19.12 -13.07
C ARG A 275 -18.48 -19.17 -12.01
N TYR A 276 -18.21 -19.78 -10.87
CA TYR A 276 -19.17 -19.81 -9.77
C TYR A 276 -19.54 -18.39 -9.30
N LEU A 277 -18.53 -17.53 -9.10
CA LEU A 277 -18.74 -16.15 -8.68
C LEU A 277 -19.57 -15.34 -9.67
N ILE A 278 -19.40 -15.60 -10.97
CA ILE A 278 -20.21 -14.99 -12.04
C ILE A 278 -21.62 -15.57 -12.05
N ASP A 279 -21.74 -16.88 -12.23
CA ASP A 279 -23.00 -17.55 -12.59
C ASP A 279 -23.97 -17.64 -11.39
N GLN A 280 -23.44 -17.83 -10.19
CA GLN A 280 -24.21 -18.06 -8.97
C GLN A 280 -24.03 -16.94 -7.93
N GLY A 281 -22.85 -16.30 -7.93
CA GLY A 281 -22.51 -15.25 -6.99
C GLY A 281 -22.90 -13.85 -7.43
N SER A 282 -23.30 -13.67 -8.69
CA SER A 282 -23.65 -12.35 -9.29
C SER A 282 -22.54 -11.31 -9.13
N VAL A 283 -21.29 -11.74 -9.12
CA VAL A 283 -20.12 -10.85 -9.15
C VAL A 283 -19.85 -10.44 -10.60
N ASP A 284 -19.66 -9.16 -10.86
CA ASP A 284 -19.46 -8.64 -12.20
C ASP A 284 -18.16 -9.19 -12.82
N PRO A 285 -18.24 -9.83 -14.02
CA PRO A 285 -17.08 -10.44 -14.68
C PRO A 285 -15.93 -9.48 -14.95
N GLN A 286 -16.23 -8.18 -15.16
CA GLN A 286 -15.18 -7.18 -15.44
C GLN A 286 -14.16 -7.02 -14.30
N TYR A 287 -14.52 -7.41 -13.09
CA TYR A 287 -13.63 -7.33 -11.92
C TYR A 287 -12.86 -8.63 -11.66
N LEU A 288 -13.18 -9.70 -12.38
CA LEU A 288 -12.68 -11.04 -12.09
C LEU A 288 -11.57 -11.47 -13.03
N SER A 289 -10.54 -12.09 -12.48
CA SER A 289 -9.51 -12.80 -13.24
C SER A 289 -9.15 -14.12 -12.57
N ALA A 290 -8.68 -15.10 -13.37
CA ALA A 290 -8.23 -16.39 -12.90
C ALA A 290 -6.75 -16.60 -13.26
N VAL A 291 -5.95 -17.04 -12.29
CA VAL A 291 -4.53 -17.34 -12.46
C VAL A 291 -4.20 -18.68 -11.80
N GLY A 292 -3.47 -19.55 -12.50
CA GLY A 292 -2.90 -20.75 -11.91
C GLY A 292 -1.42 -20.57 -11.69
N TYR A 293 -0.94 -20.88 -10.51
CA TYR A 293 0.48 -20.78 -10.14
C TYR A 293 1.14 -22.14 -9.92
N ALA A 294 0.40 -23.25 -10.06
CA ALA A 294 0.91 -24.56 -9.73
C ALA A 294 1.55 -24.59 -8.34
N ASP A 295 2.74 -25.16 -8.20
CA ASP A 295 3.53 -25.26 -6.97
C ASP A 295 4.62 -24.18 -6.82
N THR A 296 4.58 -23.13 -7.67
CA THR A 296 5.65 -22.12 -7.72
C THR A 296 5.60 -21.09 -6.58
N HIS A 297 4.48 -21.02 -5.85
CA HIS A 297 4.29 -20.06 -4.75
C HIS A 297 3.87 -20.80 -3.47
N PRO A 298 4.77 -21.58 -2.84
CA PRO A 298 4.45 -22.32 -1.63
C PRO A 298 4.33 -21.38 -0.42
N LEU A 299 3.36 -21.65 0.46
CA LEU A 299 3.24 -20.98 1.76
C LEU A 299 4.03 -21.71 2.86
N ALA A 300 4.24 -23.00 2.69
CA ALA A 300 4.97 -23.85 3.63
C ALA A 300 5.84 -24.85 2.86
N SER A 301 6.78 -25.50 3.58
CA SER A 301 7.60 -26.56 2.97
C SER A 301 6.71 -27.68 2.44
N ASN A 302 7.03 -28.18 1.25
CA ASN A 302 6.40 -29.35 0.65
C ASN A 302 6.88 -30.69 1.24
N ASP A 303 7.81 -30.66 2.19
CA ASP A 303 8.38 -31.88 2.80
C ASP A 303 7.38 -32.58 3.73
N SER A 304 6.50 -31.82 4.39
CA SER A 304 5.46 -32.36 5.26
C SER A 304 4.09 -32.39 4.57
N GLU A 305 3.20 -33.29 5.01
CA GLU A 305 1.83 -33.34 4.49
C GLU A 305 1.03 -32.09 4.89
N GLU A 306 1.28 -31.56 6.08
CA GLU A 306 0.66 -30.32 6.57
C GLU A 306 1.07 -29.12 5.70
N GLY A 307 2.35 -29.05 5.32
CA GLY A 307 2.85 -28.01 4.42
C GLY A 307 2.25 -28.14 3.03
N ARG A 308 2.23 -29.36 2.46
CA ARG A 308 1.56 -29.62 1.19
C ARG A 308 0.07 -29.27 1.23
N ALA A 309 -0.62 -29.64 2.31
CA ALA A 309 -2.04 -29.30 2.49
C ALA A 309 -2.28 -27.80 2.54
N SER A 310 -1.34 -27.03 3.11
CA SER A 310 -1.39 -25.56 3.13
C SER A 310 -1.11 -24.95 1.76
N ASN A 311 -0.24 -25.58 0.97
CA ASN A 311 0.11 -25.14 -0.38
C ASN A 311 -1.05 -25.39 -1.37
N ARG A 312 -1.81 -26.49 -1.21
CA ARG A 312 -3.03 -26.76 -1.99
C ARG A 312 -4.15 -25.82 -1.55
N ARG A 313 -4.30 -24.70 -2.23
CA ARG A 313 -5.26 -23.63 -1.87
C ARG A 313 -5.77 -22.85 -3.06
N ILE A 314 -6.84 -22.14 -2.81
CA ILE A 314 -7.31 -21.03 -3.65
C ILE A 314 -7.16 -19.73 -2.83
N GLU A 315 -6.56 -18.74 -3.45
CA GLU A 315 -6.52 -17.38 -2.94
C GLU A 315 -7.47 -16.49 -3.74
N ILE A 316 -8.31 -15.74 -3.03
CA ILE A 316 -9.10 -14.66 -3.63
C ILE A 316 -8.45 -13.36 -3.18
N VAL A 317 -7.86 -12.63 -4.12
CA VAL A 317 -7.09 -11.42 -3.86
C VAL A 317 -7.83 -10.21 -4.41
N LEU A 318 -8.20 -9.30 -3.51
CA LEU A 318 -8.75 -8.00 -3.84
C LEU A 318 -7.61 -6.98 -3.85
N TYR A 319 -7.51 -6.21 -4.93
CA TYR A 319 -6.48 -5.17 -5.08
C TYR A 319 -7.06 -3.96 -5.83
N PRO A 320 -6.47 -2.76 -5.67
CA PRO A 320 -6.96 -1.55 -6.34
C PRO A 320 -6.98 -1.71 -7.86
N LYS A 321 -7.94 -1.08 -8.52
CA LYS A 321 -7.90 -0.92 -9.97
C LYS A 321 -6.71 -0.04 -10.34
N ASP A 322 -5.86 -0.50 -11.24
CA ASP A 322 -4.75 0.31 -11.73
C ASP A 322 -5.27 1.57 -12.43
N LEU A 323 -4.84 2.74 -11.96
CA LEU A 323 -5.23 4.04 -12.53
C LEU A 323 -4.94 4.16 -14.03
N LYS A 324 -4.00 3.37 -14.56
CA LYS A 324 -3.69 3.31 -15.99
C LYS A 324 -4.80 2.66 -16.83
N GLU A 325 -5.49 1.65 -16.29
CA GLU A 325 -6.65 1.05 -16.96
C GLU A 325 -7.83 2.02 -16.97
N ILE A 326 -8.01 2.80 -15.90
CA ILE A 326 -9.06 3.83 -15.83
C ILE A 326 -8.80 4.97 -16.82
N ALA A 327 -7.55 5.41 -16.96
CA ALA A 327 -7.16 6.45 -17.92
C ALA A 327 -7.36 5.98 -19.38
N GLY A 328 -7.04 4.73 -19.70
CA GLY A 328 -7.28 4.15 -21.04
C GLY A 328 -8.76 4.02 -21.42
N GLN A 329 -9.65 3.81 -20.45
CA GLN A 329 -11.09 3.77 -20.69
C GLN A 329 -11.71 5.16 -20.94
N VAL A 330 -11.14 6.20 -20.35
CA VAL A 330 -11.57 7.60 -20.58
C VAL A 330 -11.18 8.06 -21.98
N GLU A 331 -10.00 7.68 -22.49
CA GLU A 331 -9.56 8.03 -23.84
C GLU A 331 -10.37 7.32 -24.94
N THR A 332 -10.80 6.08 -24.72
CA THR A 332 -11.62 5.34 -25.67
C THR A 332 -13.09 5.76 -25.69
N GLY A 333 -13.59 6.36 -24.61
CA GLY A 333 -14.96 6.88 -24.52
C GLY A 333 -15.19 8.21 -25.28
N THR A 334 -14.13 8.96 -25.59
CA THR A 334 -14.23 10.30 -26.22
C THR A 334 -14.20 10.23 -27.75
N THR A 335 -13.84 9.09 -28.36
CA THR A 335 -13.75 8.94 -29.83
C THR A 335 -15.00 8.34 -30.48
N ALA A 336 -16.07 8.05 -29.72
CA ALA A 336 -17.30 7.42 -30.23
C ALA A 336 -18.46 8.41 -30.47
N SER A 337 -18.20 9.75 -30.43
CA SER A 337 -19.22 10.77 -30.75
C SER A 337 -18.64 11.85 -31.66
N GLN A 338 -18.33 11.49 -32.91
CA GLN A 338 -18.32 12.37 -34.08
C GLN A 338 -18.96 11.68 -35.26
#